data_47a8ba8d958deacb4ca6118bd243fca2
#
_entry.id   47a8ba8d958deacb4ca6118bd243fca2
#
_cell.length_a   1.000
_cell.length_b   1.000
_cell.length_c   1.000
_cell.angle_alpha   90.00
_cell.angle_beta   90.00
_cell.angle_gamma   90.00
#
_symmetry.space_group_name_H-M   'P 1'
#
loop_
_entity.id
_entity.type
_entity.pdbx_description
1 polymer ?
#
loop_
_entity_poly.entity_id
_entity_poly.type
_entity_poly.pdbx_seq_one_letter_code
_entity_poly.pdbx_strand_id
1 'polypeptide(L)' 'GAIGIVRLSGTESFAIAQKIFKGKDLSKVASHTLNYGHIIDPHSNQVLDEVMIGAMRSPKTFTREDVIEITHTEGLL' A
#
# COMPACT_ATOMS: atom_id res chain seq x y z
N GLY A 1 -5.91 -16.11 -11.85
CA GLY A 1 -4.56 -15.69 -12.17
C GLY A 1 -3.70 -15.56 -10.91
N ALA A 2 -2.42 -15.36 -11.09
CA ALA A 2 -1.49 -15.18 -9.98
C ALA A 2 -1.75 -13.84 -9.29
N ILE A 3 -1.74 -13.84 -7.95
CA ILE A 3 -1.83 -12.63 -7.16
C ILE A 3 -0.40 -12.14 -6.91
N GLY A 4 -0.11 -10.92 -7.36
CA GLY A 4 1.16 -10.28 -7.05
C GLY A 4 1.00 -9.43 -5.80
N ILE A 5 1.85 -9.65 -4.80
CA ILE A 5 1.89 -8.84 -3.59
C ILE A 5 3.26 -8.22 -3.48
N VAL A 6 3.31 -6.89 -3.36
CA VAL A 6 4.53 -6.16 -3.05
C VAL A 6 4.47 -5.74 -1.60
N ARG A 7 5.50 -6.09 -0.84
CA ARG A 7 5.56 -5.78 0.58
C ARG A 7 6.71 -4.81 0.86
N LEU A 8 6.39 -3.73 1.56
CA LEU A 8 7.36 -2.76 2.05
C LEU A 8 7.36 -2.84 3.57
N SER A 9 8.51 -2.95 4.19
CA SER A 9 8.63 -3.02 5.65
C SER A 9 9.69 -2.03 6.12
N GLY A 10 9.43 -1.35 7.23
CA GLY A 10 10.34 -0.40 7.82
C GLY A 10 9.70 0.96 8.06
N THR A 11 10.46 1.87 8.66
CA THR A 11 9.96 3.19 9.08
C THR A 11 9.55 4.08 7.93
N GLU A 12 10.09 3.86 6.73
CA GLU A 12 9.79 4.66 5.54
C GLU A 12 8.72 4.05 4.65
N SER A 13 8.17 2.89 5.01
CA SER A 13 7.26 2.16 4.13
C SER A 13 6.02 2.96 3.75
N PHE A 14 5.41 3.66 4.71
CA PHE A 14 4.22 4.47 4.45
C PHE A 14 4.54 5.67 3.57
N ALA A 15 5.67 6.34 3.82
CA ALA A 15 6.09 7.49 3.02
C ALA A 15 6.41 7.10 1.58
N ILE A 16 7.08 5.97 1.40
CA ILE A 16 7.42 5.46 0.06
C ILE A 16 6.13 5.10 -0.69
N ALA A 17 5.24 4.36 -0.04
CA ALA A 17 3.97 3.96 -0.66
C ALA A 17 3.13 5.18 -1.06
N GLN A 18 3.08 6.21 -0.21
CA GLN A 18 2.29 7.41 -0.47
C GLN A 18 2.72 8.12 -1.75
N LYS A 19 3.99 8.06 -2.10
CA LYS A 19 4.51 8.72 -3.31
C LYS A 19 3.93 8.13 -4.60
N ILE A 20 3.54 6.87 -4.57
CA ILE A 20 3.05 6.15 -5.75
C ILE A 20 1.58 5.76 -5.64
N PHE A 21 0.90 6.16 -4.55
CA PHE A 21 -0.48 5.76 -4.30
C PHE A 21 -1.42 6.95 -4.37
N LYS A 22 -2.48 6.80 -5.17
CA LYS A 22 -3.59 7.74 -5.24
C LYS A 22 -4.82 7.11 -4.61
N GLY A 23 -5.22 7.65 -3.48
CA GLY A 23 -6.33 7.17 -2.67
C GLY A 23 -6.32 7.93 -1.36
N LYS A 24 -6.65 7.24 -0.27
CA LYS A 24 -6.61 7.86 1.05
C LYS A 24 -5.20 8.26 1.43
N ASP A 25 -5.10 9.26 2.29
CA ASP A 25 -3.83 9.64 2.92
C ASP A 25 -3.41 8.53 3.88
N LEU A 26 -2.36 7.80 3.51
CA LEU A 26 -1.89 6.65 4.28
C LEU A 26 -1.38 7.03 5.68
N SER A 27 -0.98 8.30 5.86
CA SER A 27 -0.55 8.76 7.19
C SER A 27 -1.71 8.82 8.19
N LYS A 28 -2.95 8.81 7.70
CA LYS A 28 -4.16 8.96 8.51
C LYS A 28 -4.98 7.69 8.66
N VAL A 29 -4.66 6.63 7.91
CA VAL A 29 -5.43 5.40 8.03
C VAL A 29 -5.04 4.63 9.29
N ALA A 30 -6.00 3.91 9.85
CA ALA A 30 -5.75 3.07 11.01
C ALA A 30 -4.88 1.87 10.65
N SER A 31 -4.23 1.27 11.65
CA SER A 31 -3.48 0.03 11.46
C SER A 31 -4.43 -1.12 11.13
N HIS A 32 -3.94 -2.06 10.33
CA HIS A 32 -4.68 -3.27 9.93
C HIS A 32 -5.93 -2.93 9.12
N THR A 33 -5.78 -1.98 8.19
CA THR A 33 -6.85 -1.61 7.26
C THR A 33 -6.44 -1.93 5.83
N LEU A 34 -7.44 -2.17 4.98
CA LEU A 34 -7.28 -2.28 3.54
C LEU A 34 -7.81 -1.00 2.89
N ASN A 35 -7.02 -0.46 1.97
CA ASN A 35 -7.27 0.85 1.37
C ASN A 35 -7.23 0.74 -0.14
N TYR A 36 -8.38 0.96 -0.78
CA TYR A 36 -8.51 0.91 -2.24
C TYR A 36 -7.91 2.17 -2.86
N GLY A 37 -7.28 2.01 -4.00
CA GLY A 37 -6.77 3.13 -4.78
C GLY A 37 -6.00 2.68 -6.00
N HIS A 38 -5.10 3.54 -6.44
CA HIS A 38 -4.35 3.31 -7.67
C HIS A 38 -2.87 3.55 -7.44
N ILE A 39 -2.05 2.77 -8.13
CA ILE A 39 -0.62 3.07 -8.26
C ILE A 39 -0.47 4.02 -9.45
N ILE A 40 0.30 5.07 -9.23
CA ILE A 40 0.54 6.09 -10.24
C ILE A 40 2.04 6.25 -10.49
N ASP A 41 2.36 6.72 -11.70
CA ASP A 41 3.71 7.21 -11.98
C ASP A 41 3.88 8.55 -11.26
N PRO A 42 4.85 8.68 -10.34
CA PRO A 42 4.98 9.92 -9.56
C PRO A 42 5.41 11.14 -10.38
N HIS A 43 5.92 10.94 -11.58
CA HIS A 43 6.34 12.05 -12.46
C HIS A 43 5.21 12.54 -13.35
N SER A 44 4.41 11.62 -13.90
CA SER A 44 3.36 11.96 -14.87
C SER A 44 1.95 11.91 -14.30
N ASN A 45 1.77 11.35 -13.10
CA ASN A 45 0.48 11.04 -12.49
C ASN A 45 -0.37 10.03 -13.29
N GLN A 46 0.26 9.34 -14.24
CA GLN A 46 -0.43 8.31 -15.01
C GLN A 46 -0.80 7.16 -14.09
N VAL A 47 -2.06 6.72 -14.17
CA VAL A 47 -2.51 5.53 -13.43
C VAL A 47 -1.94 4.28 -14.09
N LEU A 48 -1.21 3.51 -13.30
CA LEU A 48 -0.56 2.28 -13.77
C LEU A 48 -1.34 1.04 -13.39
N ASP A 49 -2.03 1.08 -12.23
CA ASP A 49 -2.70 -0.10 -11.72
C ASP A 49 -3.74 0.27 -10.67
N GLU A 50 -4.69 -0.62 -10.48
CA GLU A 50 -5.70 -0.53 -9.44
C GLU A 50 -5.35 -1.53 -8.34
N VAL A 51 -5.32 -1.08 -7.10
CA VAL A 51 -4.76 -1.87 -6.00
C VAL A 51 -5.56 -1.74 -4.70
N MET A 52 -5.32 -2.70 -3.82
CA MET A 52 -5.64 -2.58 -2.39
C MET A 52 -4.33 -2.46 -1.63
N ILE A 53 -4.24 -1.50 -0.74
CA ILE A 53 -3.08 -1.36 0.15
C ILE A 53 -3.48 -1.78 1.56
N GLY A 54 -2.80 -2.80 2.07
CA GLY A 54 -2.85 -3.15 3.48
C GLY A 54 -1.86 -2.30 4.24
N ALA A 55 -2.34 -1.60 5.27
CA ALA A 55 -1.53 -0.71 6.09
C ALA A 55 -1.46 -1.28 7.51
N MET A 56 -0.26 -1.59 7.97
CA MET A 56 -0.05 -2.16 9.30
C MET A 56 1.04 -1.37 10.01
N ARG A 57 0.71 -0.86 11.20
CA ARG A 57 1.60 0.02 11.95
C ARG A 57 2.27 -0.69 13.11
N SER A 58 3.57 -0.42 13.27
CA SER A 58 4.31 -0.74 14.48
C SER A 58 3.61 -0.16 15.73
N PRO A 59 3.61 -0.81 16.90
CA PRO A 59 4.22 -2.12 17.17
C PRO A 59 3.29 -3.31 17.01
N LYS A 60 2.10 -3.10 16.42
CA LYS A 60 1.04 -4.14 16.33
C LYS A 60 1.28 -5.14 15.19
N THR A 61 2.45 -5.09 14.56
CA THR A 61 2.83 -6.02 13.50
C THR A 61 3.66 -7.15 14.05
N PHE A 62 3.72 -8.26 13.30
CA PHE A 62 4.54 -9.42 13.70
C PHE A 62 6.01 -9.05 13.86
N THR A 63 6.54 -8.24 12.94
CA THR A 63 7.94 -7.81 12.95
C THR A 63 8.19 -6.55 13.79
N ARG A 64 7.12 -5.92 14.31
CA ARG A 64 7.16 -4.64 15.02
C ARG A 64 7.66 -3.48 14.15
N GLU A 65 7.54 -3.61 12.85
CA GLU A 65 7.84 -2.56 11.89
C GLU A 65 6.55 -2.13 11.18
N ASP A 66 6.54 -0.93 10.62
CA ASP A 66 5.47 -0.50 9.74
C ASP A 66 5.54 -1.34 8.46
N VAL A 67 4.40 -1.81 7.99
CA VAL A 67 4.32 -2.67 6.80
C VAL A 67 3.24 -2.16 5.88
N ILE A 68 3.56 -2.09 4.59
CA ILE A 68 2.61 -1.85 3.51
C ILE A 68 2.60 -3.08 2.61
N GLU A 69 1.41 -3.59 2.30
CA GLU A 69 1.25 -4.65 1.32
C GLU A 69 0.36 -4.15 0.19
N ILE A 70 0.88 -4.23 -1.04
CA ILE A 70 0.17 -3.75 -2.23
C ILE A 70 -0.26 -4.96 -3.05
N THR A 71 -1.57 -5.09 -3.27
CA THR A 71 -2.16 -6.21 -4.02
C THR A 71 -2.96 -5.68 -5.21
N HIS A 72 -2.77 -6.27 -6.39
CA HIS A 72 -3.59 -5.96 -7.56
C HIS A 72 -5.04 -6.34 -7.31
N THR A 73 -5.99 -5.48 -7.65
CA THR A 73 -7.41 -5.82 -7.52
C THR A 73 -7.80 -6.97 -8.45
N GLU A 74 -7.19 -7.08 -9.61
CA GLU A 74 -7.44 -8.19 -10.54
C GLU A 74 -7.11 -9.54 -9.91
N GLY A 75 -6.13 -9.59 -9.01
CA GLY A 75 -5.79 -10.80 -8.28
C GLY A 75 -6.82 -11.21 -7.24
N LEU A 76 -7.76 -10.31 -6.91
CA LEU A 76 -8.80 -10.56 -5.90
C LEU A 76 -10.10 -11.09 -6.49
N LEU A 77 -10.20 -11.15 -7.80
CA LEU A 77 -11.40 -11.59 -8.52
C LEU A 77 -11.29 -13.04 -9.01
#